data_667add075b9a9b727f5ceeba56bf0f53
#
_entry.id   667add075b9a9b727f5ceeba56bf0f53
#
_cell.length_a   1.000
_cell.length_b   1.000
_cell.length_c   1.000
_cell.angle_alpha   90.00
_cell.angle_beta   90.00
_cell.angle_gamma   90.00
#
_symmetry.space_group_name_H-M   'P 1'
#
loop_
_entity.id
_entity.type
_entity.pdbx_description
1 polymer ?
#
loop_
_entity_poly.entity_id
_entity_poly.type
_entity_poly.pdbx_seq_one_letter_code
_entity_poly.pdbx_strand_id
1 'polypeptide(L)'
;MDEIKVNCKAADTLDIQDMTLFQGELKSRTDSDYEHIKKSILEYGFCAPFFIWEHDGINSVLDGTGRYETLQRMKNAGYDIPLLPVAYIDCKDEATAKQKLLRLNSHYGYMTSESVKEFVGDMEIDYSDISLPEGTLDFSKLEEYETGTEEGVEDMISTFGVTLNFDKRYEPDIKQFVKDNGKQAVVEQIISMTEATE
;
A
#
# COMPACT_ATOMS: atom_id res chain seq x y z
N MET A 1 -25.85 5.86 -15.79
CA MET A 1 -24.79 5.00 -15.24
C MET A 1 -23.48 5.68 -15.60
N ASP A 2 -22.65 5.92 -14.60
CA ASP A 2 -21.34 6.50 -14.84
C ASP A 2 -20.38 5.35 -15.14
N GLU A 3 -19.80 5.36 -16.35
CA GLU A 3 -18.82 4.39 -16.79
C GLU A 3 -17.44 4.79 -16.26
N ILE A 4 -16.68 3.84 -15.72
CA ILE A 4 -15.27 4.08 -15.34
C ILE A 4 -14.38 4.15 -16.58
N LYS A 5 -13.34 5.01 -16.53
CA LYS A 5 -12.33 5.06 -17.59
C LYS A 5 -11.30 3.95 -17.37
N VAL A 6 -10.87 3.28 -18.45
CA VAL A 6 -9.75 2.35 -18.44
C VAL A 6 -8.55 3.00 -19.11
N ASN A 7 -7.52 3.32 -18.34
CA ASN A 7 -6.33 4.07 -18.77
C ASN A 7 -5.07 3.20 -18.87
N CYS A 8 -5.21 1.86 -18.89
CA CYS A 8 -4.12 0.96 -19.18
C CYS A 8 -4.51 -0.02 -20.31
N LYS A 9 -3.51 -0.59 -20.96
CA LYS A 9 -3.69 -1.56 -22.05
C LYS A 9 -2.95 -2.84 -21.72
N ALA A 10 -3.61 -3.97 -22.00
CA ALA A 10 -3.01 -5.30 -21.99
C ALA A 10 -3.44 -6.05 -23.26
N ALA A 11 -2.86 -7.22 -23.50
CA ALA A 11 -3.20 -8.03 -24.67
C ALA A 11 -4.63 -8.60 -24.58
N ASP A 12 -5.05 -8.91 -23.34
CA ASP A 12 -6.33 -9.56 -23.06
C ASP A 12 -7.19 -8.70 -22.12
N THR A 13 -8.50 -8.95 -22.17
CA THR A 13 -9.48 -8.29 -21.30
C THR A 13 -10.50 -9.31 -20.80
N LEU A 14 -11.02 -9.11 -19.57
CA LEU A 14 -12.08 -9.91 -18.97
C LEU A 14 -13.20 -9.04 -18.40
N ASP A 15 -14.42 -9.56 -18.38
CA ASP A 15 -15.47 -9.01 -17.51
C ASP A 15 -15.13 -9.34 -16.06
N ILE A 16 -15.40 -8.41 -15.18
CA ILE A 16 -15.17 -8.60 -13.72
C ILE A 16 -15.95 -9.80 -13.16
N GLN A 17 -17.05 -10.20 -13.80
CA GLN A 17 -17.86 -11.36 -13.40
C GLN A 17 -17.19 -12.69 -13.75
N ASP A 18 -16.28 -12.68 -14.72
CA ASP A 18 -15.53 -13.88 -15.14
C ASP A 18 -14.27 -14.09 -14.32
N MET A 19 -14.03 -13.26 -13.31
CA MET A 19 -12.88 -13.32 -12.40
C MET A 19 -13.29 -13.82 -11.03
N THR A 20 -12.39 -14.53 -10.36
CA THR A 20 -12.57 -15.07 -9.00
C THR A 20 -11.39 -14.68 -8.10
N LEU A 21 -11.65 -14.33 -6.84
CA LEU A 21 -10.59 -14.07 -5.89
C LEU A 21 -9.83 -15.36 -5.54
N PHE A 22 -8.48 -15.28 -5.54
CA PHE A 22 -7.61 -16.40 -5.22
C PHE A 22 -7.08 -16.35 -3.76
N GLN A 23 -6.75 -15.16 -3.27
CA GLN A 23 -5.99 -15.02 -2.03
C GLN A 23 -6.82 -15.04 -0.74
N GLY A 24 -8.15 -15.09 -0.79
CA GLY A 24 -9.00 -15.03 0.40
C GLY A 24 -8.70 -13.80 1.27
N GLU A 25 -8.60 -14.00 2.59
CA GLU A 25 -8.35 -12.95 3.59
C GLU A 25 -6.86 -12.65 3.85
N LEU A 26 -5.99 -12.85 2.87
CA LEU A 26 -4.54 -12.60 3.03
C LEU A 26 -4.24 -11.14 3.44
N LYS A 27 -5.06 -10.17 2.97
CA LYS A 27 -4.98 -8.76 3.36
C LYS A 27 -6.35 -8.29 3.81
N SER A 28 -6.42 -7.72 5.00
CA SER A 28 -7.59 -6.98 5.46
C SER A 28 -7.56 -5.54 4.92
N ARG A 29 -8.74 -4.98 4.63
CA ARG A 29 -8.91 -3.59 4.21
C ARG A 29 -10.05 -2.95 4.97
N THR A 30 -9.88 -1.68 5.32
CA THR A 30 -10.92 -0.86 5.92
C THR A 30 -11.82 -0.26 4.83
N ASP A 31 -12.97 0.27 5.22
CA ASP A 31 -13.83 0.99 4.26
C ASP A 31 -13.13 2.25 3.71
N SER A 32 -12.27 2.88 4.49
CA SER A 32 -11.41 3.99 4.04
C SER A 32 -10.48 3.56 2.89
N ASP A 33 -9.85 2.39 2.99
CA ASP A 33 -8.98 1.88 1.92
C ASP A 33 -9.74 1.68 0.61
N TYR A 34 -10.98 1.19 0.69
CA TYR A 34 -11.84 1.05 -0.49
C TYR A 34 -12.24 2.39 -1.09
N GLU A 35 -12.55 3.41 -0.28
CA GLU A 35 -12.87 4.76 -0.79
C GLU A 35 -11.65 5.42 -1.45
N HIS A 36 -10.43 5.26 -0.92
CA HIS A 36 -9.21 5.74 -1.56
C HIS A 36 -8.98 5.06 -2.93
N ILE A 37 -9.13 3.73 -3.00
CA ILE A 37 -9.01 3.01 -4.29
C ILE A 37 -10.08 3.48 -5.27
N LYS A 38 -11.32 3.66 -4.82
CA LYS A 38 -12.43 4.16 -5.65
C LYS A 38 -12.16 5.57 -6.17
N LYS A 39 -11.70 6.48 -5.30
CA LYS A 39 -11.32 7.86 -5.68
C LYS A 39 -10.24 7.83 -6.76
N SER A 40 -9.19 7.04 -6.56
CA SER A 40 -8.12 6.86 -7.54
C SER A 40 -8.64 6.35 -8.89
N ILE A 41 -9.56 5.36 -8.90
CA ILE A 41 -10.16 4.83 -10.13
C ILE A 41 -11.01 5.90 -10.84
N LEU A 42 -11.77 6.70 -10.11
CA LEU A 42 -12.61 7.74 -10.70
C LEU A 42 -11.79 8.91 -11.25
N GLU A 43 -10.71 9.28 -10.60
CA GLU A 43 -9.84 10.39 -10.98
C GLU A 43 -8.89 10.02 -12.13
N TYR A 44 -8.16 8.93 -12.00
CA TYR A 44 -7.11 8.52 -12.95
C TYR A 44 -7.54 7.42 -13.92
N GLY A 45 -8.71 6.81 -13.69
CA GLY A 45 -9.15 5.62 -14.38
C GLY A 45 -8.49 4.34 -13.84
N PHE A 46 -8.87 3.20 -14.39
CA PHE A 46 -8.25 1.92 -14.07
C PHE A 46 -6.88 1.83 -14.76
N CYS A 47 -5.79 1.99 -14.00
CA CYS A 47 -4.45 2.23 -14.52
C CYS A 47 -3.52 1.01 -14.53
N ALA A 48 -3.92 -0.14 -13.96
CA ALA A 48 -3.05 -1.32 -13.87
C ALA A 48 -3.83 -2.61 -14.15
N PRO A 49 -3.35 -3.51 -15.04
CA PRO A 49 -4.05 -4.74 -15.35
C PRO A 49 -4.14 -5.66 -14.12
N PHE A 50 -5.11 -6.57 -14.12
CA PHE A 50 -5.12 -7.69 -13.19
C PHE A 50 -4.10 -8.74 -13.62
N PHE A 51 -3.44 -9.39 -12.66
CA PHE A 51 -2.69 -10.60 -12.91
C PHE A 51 -3.59 -11.81 -12.63
N ILE A 52 -3.83 -12.61 -13.66
CA ILE A 52 -4.77 -13.72 -13.65
C ILE A 52 -4.02 -15.04 -13.81
N TRP A 53 -4.37 -16.01 -12.99
CA TRP A 53 -4.04 -17.41 -13.20
C TRP A 53 -5.30 -18.15 -13.66
N GLU A 54 -5.28 -18.62 -14.91
CA GLU A 54 -6.34 -19.47 -15.43
C GLU A 54 -6.01 -20.92 -15.10
N HIS A 55 -6.93 -21.61 -14.44
CA HIS A 55 -6.81 -23.01 -14.07
C HIS A 55 -8.19 -23.67 -14.05
N ASP A 56 -8.32 -24.78 -14.78
CA ASP A 56 -9.58 -25.52 -14.92
C ASP A 56 -10.77 -24.66 -15.37
N GLY A 57 -10.50 -23.66 -16.22
CA GLY A 57 -11.51 -22.71 -16.70
C GLY A 57 -11.91 -21.61 -15.70
N ILE A 58 -11.18 -21.48 -14.59
CA ILE A 58 -11.38 -20.44 -13.57
C ILE A 58 -10.29 -19.38 -13.69
N ASN A 59 -10.69 -18.12 -13.86
CA ASN A 59 -9.79 -16.96 -13.88
C ASN A 59 -9.56 -16.43 -12.47
N SER A 60 -8.50 -16.85 -11.83
CA SER A 60 -8.14 -16.48 -10.45
C SER A 60 -7.28 -15.24 -10.38
N VAL A 61 -7.73 -14.21 -9.65
CA VAL A 61 -7.01 -12.94 -9.46
C VAL A 61 -5.84 -13.16 -8.50
N LEU A 62 -4.60 -13.15 -9.01
CA LEU A 62 -3.38 -13.24 -8.21
C LEU A 62 -2.99 -11.89 -7.62
N ASP A 63 -3.08 -10.81 -8.42
CA ASP A 63 -2.84 -9.45 -7.94
C ASP A 63 -3.94 -8.50 -8.39
N GLY A 64 -4.24 -7.53 -7.52
CA GLY A 64 -5.31 -6.55 -7.73
C GLY A 64 -6.56 -6.79 -6.89
N THR A 65 -6.51 -7.65 -5.87
CA THR A 65 -7.67 -7.98 -5.01
C THR A 65 -8.42 -6.75 -4.51
N GLY A 66 -7.70 -5.73 -3.99
CA GLY A 66 -8.35 -4.50 -3.52
C GLY A 66 -9.09 -3.77 -4.63
N ARG A 67 -8.51 -3.70 -5.83
CA ARG A 67 -9.18 -3.11 -7.00
C ARG A 67 -10.39 -3.93 -7.43
N TYR A 68 -10.28 -5.25 -7.43
CA TYR A 68 -11.40 -6.15 -7.73
C TYR A 68 -12.58 -5.94 -6.77
N GLU A 69 -12.31 -5.96 -5.45
CA GLU A 69 -13.35 -5.77 -4.42
C GLU A 69 -13.98 -4.38 -4.52
N THR A 70 -13.17 -3.34 -4.78
CA THR A 70 -13.66 -1.98 -4.98
C THR A 70 -14.56 -1.89 -6.22
N LEU A 71 -14.15 -2.47 -7.35
CA LEU A 71 -14.94 -2.48 -8.57
C LEU A 71 -16.26 -3.26 -8.42
N GLN A 72 -16.24 -4.37 -7.64
CA GLN A 72 -17.48 -5.08 -7.31
C GLN A 72 -18.44 -4.21 -6.47
N ARG A 73 -17.92 -3.47 -5.49
CA ARG A 73 -18.72 -2.50 -4.71
C ARG A 73 -19.26 -1.38 -5.60
N MET A 74 -18.44 -0.85 -6.52
CA MET A 74 -18.87 0.18 -7.49
C MET A 74 -19.95 -0.36 -8.42
N LYS A 75 -19.81 -1.57 -8.95
CA LYS A 75 -20.85 -2.22 -9.78
C LYS A 75 -22.17 -2.35 -9.03
N ASN A 76 -22.12 -2.79 -7.77
CA ASN A 76 -23.31 -2.88 -6.90
C ASN A 76 -23.92 -1.50 -6.60
N ALA A 77 -23.14 -0.44 -6.62
CA ALA A 77 -23.59 0.94 -6.48
C ALA A 77 -24.10 1.56 -7.81
N GLY A 78 -24.11 0.80 -8.91
CA GLY A 78 -24.67 1.21 -10.20
C GLY A 78 -23.67 1.81 -11.20
N TYR A 79 -22.37 1.69 -10.96
CA TYR A 79 -21.37 2.04 -11.96
C TYR A 79 -21.33 0.99 -13.07
N ASP A 80 -21.09 1.43 -14.30
CA ASP A 80 -20.81 0.54 -15.42
C ASP A 80 -19.30 0.21 -15.46
N ILE A 81 -19.00 -1.09 -15.38
CA ILE A 81 -17.61 -1.59 -15.36
C ILE A 81 -17.33 -2.22 -16.71
N PRO A 82 -16.49 -1.59 -17.56
CA PRO A 82 -16.15 -2.13 -18.86
C PRO A 82 -15.26 -3.38 -18.75
N LEU A 83 -14.92 -3.98 -19.88
CA LEU A 83 -13.91 -5.04 -19.90
C LEU A 83 -12.58 -4.51 -19.36
N LEU A 84 -11.99 -5.26 -18.44
CA LEU A 84 -10.80 -4.87 -17.70
C LEU A 84 -9.56 -5.56 -18.26
N PRO A 85 -8.46 -4.84 -18.45
CA PRO A 85 -7.21 -5.41 -18.95
C PRO A 85 -6.64 -6.42 -17.96
N VAL A 86 -6.18 -7.55 -18.48
CA VAL A 86 -5.62 -8.67 -17.72
C VAL A 86 -4.30 -9.12 -18.32
N ALA A 87 -3.40 -9.64 -17.48
CA ALA A 87 -2.19 -10.34 -17.88
C ALA A 87 -2.20 -11.73 -17.24
N TYR A 88 -2.12 -12.75 -18.05
CA TYR A 88 -2.10 -14.13 -17.59
C TYR A 88 -0.72 -14.52 -17.06
N ILE A 89 -0.72 -15.16 -15.89
CA ILE A 89 0.47 -15.66 -15.21
C ILE A 89 0.42 -17.19 -15.20
N ASP A 90 1.29 -17.83 -15.94
CA ASP A 90 1.38 -19.28 -15.95
C ASP A 90 1.81 -19.84 -14.60
N CYS A 91 1.01 -20.73 -14.02
CA CYS A 91 1.37 -21.46 -12.82
C CYS A 91 1.02 -22.94 -13.04
N LYS A 92 1.98 -23.82 -12.77
CA LYS A 92 1.79 -25.27 -12.95
C LYS A 92 0.81 -25.88 -11.94
N ASP A 93 0.68 -25.25 -10.77
CA ASP A 93 -0.14 -25.69 -9.64
C ASP A 93 -0.44 -24.53 -8.70
N GLU A 94 -1.37 -24.76 -7.75
CA GLU A 94 -1.77 -23.79 -6.74
C GLU A 94 -0.61 -23.33 -5.84
N ALA A 95 0.32 -24.23 -5.50
CA ALA A 95 1.49 -23.88 -4.67
C ALA A 95 2.38 -22.86 -5.40
N THR A 96 2.59 -23.04 -6.70
CA THR A 96 3.31 -22.09 -7.54
C THR A 96 2.58 -20.75 -7.65
N ALA A 97 1.25 -20.77 -7.78
CA ALA A 97 0.43 -19.56 -7.81
C ALA A 97 0.55 -18.77 -6.49
N LYS A 98 0.45 -19.44 -5.33
CA LYS A 98 0.66 -18.84 -4.00
C LYS A 98 2.07 -18.22 -3.85
N GLN A 99 3.11 -18.94 -4.29
CA GLN A 99 4.47 -18.40 -4.25
C GLN A 99 4.64 -17.15 -5.12
N LYS A 100 4.09 -17.15 -6.33
CA LYS A 100 4.13 -16.00 -7.24
C LYS A 100 3.37 -14.82 -6.66
N LEU A 101 2.16 -15.05 -6.11
CA LEU A 101 1.37 -14.04 -5.42
C LEU A 101 2.17 -13.37 -4.28
N LEU A 102 2.80 -14.16 -3.41
CA LEU A 102 3.62 -13.62 -2.32
C LEU A 102 4.80 -12.79 -2.85
N ARG A 103 5.45 -13.22 -3.93
CA ARG A 103 6.54 -12.46 -4.56
C ARG A 103 6.08 -11.14 -5.19
N LEU A 104 4.92 -11.13 -5.86
CA LEU A 104 4.33 -9.92 -6.43
C LEU A 104 4.00 -8.87 -5.34
N ASN A 105 3.66 -9.35 -4.14
CA ASN A 105 3.38 -8.50 -2.99
C ASN A 105 4.60 -8.21 -2.09
N SER A 106 5.79 -8.69 -2.47
CA SER A 106 7.02 -8.44 -1.71
C SER A 106 7.62 -7.07 -2.07
N HIS A 107 8.07 -6.35 -1.06
CA HIS A 107 8.73 -5.06 -1.22
C HIS A 107 10.24 -5.24 -1.11
N TYR A 108 10.97 -4.92 -2.19
CA TYR A 108 12.44 -5.07 -2.27
C TYR A 108 13.20 -3.74 -2.26
N GLY A 109 12.52 -2.65 -1.99
CA GLY A 109 13.10 -1.31 -1.94
C GLY A 109 12.42 -0.44 -0.92
N TYR A 110 13.12 0.61 -0.50
CA TYR A 110 12.59 1.64 0.38
C TYR A 110 12.55 2.96 -0.36
N MET A 111 11.49 3.72 -0.15
CA MET A 111 11.41 5.12 -0.56
C MET A 111 11.67 5.97 0.67
N THR A 112 12.46 7.02 0.54
CA THR A 112 12.66 8.03 1.57
C THR A 112 11.97 9.33 1.15
N SER A 113 11.72 10.23 2.11
CA SER A 113 11.13 11.55 1.79
C SER A 113 12.00 12.31 0.79
N GLU A 114 13.33 12.21 0.91
CA GLU A 114 14.29 12.84 0.00
C GLU A 114 14.18 12.26 -1.41
N SER A 115 14.12 10.93 -1.55
CA SER A 115 14.00 10.28 -2.86
C SER A 115 12.68 10.59 -3.55
N VAL A 116 11.59 10.72 -2.80
CA VAL A 116 10.30 11.13 -3.35
C VAL A 116 10.33 12.58 -3.78
N LYS A 117 10.91 13.49 -2.97
CA LYS A 117 11.07 14.90 -3.30
C LYS A 117 11.91 15.10 -4.57
N GLU A 118 13.05 14.39 -4.67
CA GLU A 118 13.89 14.44 -5.88
C GLU A 118 13.14 13.91 -7.11
N PHE A 119 12.37 12.85 -6.97
CA PHE A 119 11.57 12.26 -8.05
C PHE A 119 10.45 13.20 -8.52
N VAL A 120 9.75 13.86 -7.58
CA VAL A 120 8.65 14.79 -7.87
C VAL A 120 9.17 16.10 -8.43
N GLY A 121 10.34 16.57 -7.97
CA GLY A 121 10.90 17.87 -8.35
C GLY A 121 9.98 19.02 -7.95
N ASP A 122 9.77 19.97 -8.88
CA ASP A 122 8.93 21.17 -8.67
C ASP A 122 7.42 20.92 -8.97
N MET A 123 7.00 19.66 -9.14
CA MET A 123 5.61 19.34 -9.41
C MET A 123 4.78 19.37 -8.12
N GLU A 124 3.65 20.07 -8.16
CA GLU A 124 2.66 19.99 -7.09
C GLU A 124 1.93 18.62 -7.16
N ILE A 125 2.10 17.80 -6.14
CA ILE A 125 1.42 16.51 -5.99
C ILE A 125 0.64 16.51 -4.68
N ASP A 126 -0.65 16.21 -4.75
CA ASP A 126 -1.47 15.97 -3.58
C ASP A 126 -1.15 14.58 -3.00
N TYR A 127 -0.53 14.54 -1.83
CA TYR A 127 -0.17 13.31 -1.14
C TYR A 127 -1.27 12.75 -0.23
N SER A 128 -2.39 13.47 -0.05
CA SER A 128 -3.45 13.11 0.90
C SER A 128 -4.08 11.73 0.65
N ASP A 129 -4.09 11.30 -0.62
CA ASP A 129 -4.66 10.02 -1.05
C ASP A 129 -3.60 8.96 -1.41
N ILE A 130 -2.32 9.25 -1.17
CA ILE A 130 -1.23 8.32 -1.45
C ILE A 130 -0.90 7.55 -0.16
N SER A 131 -1.17 6.24 -0.16
CA SER A 131 -0.77 5.33 0.92
C SER A 131 0.44 4.52 0.48
N LEU A 132 1.58 4.80 1.08
CA LEU A 132 2.79 4.00 0.91
C LEU A 132 2.91 2.98 2.04
N PRO A 133 3.68 1.88 1.85
CA PRO A 133 3.87 0.89 2.91
C PRO A 133 4.35 1.53 4.21
N GLU A 134 3.77 1.08 5.34
CA GLU A 134 4.07 1.61 6.67
C GLU A 134 5.57 1.73 6.94
N GLY A 135 5.99 2.88 7.47
CA GLY A 135 7.36 3.17 7.88
C GLY A 135 8.24 3.81 6.81
N THR A 136 7.69 4.11 5.61
CA THR A 136 8.51 4.65 4.51
C THR A 136 8.46 6.16 4.37
N LEU A 137 7.35 6.83 4.70
CA LEU A 137 7.23 8.28 4.49
C LEU A 137 6.28 8.93 5.50
N ASP A 138 6.71 10.05 6.02
CA ASP A 138 5.89 10.99 6.76
C ASP A 138 5.60 12.19 5.84
N PHE A 139 4.44 12.16 5.19
CA PHE A 139 4.05 13.22 4.24
C PHE A 139 3.86 14.58 4.88
N SER A 140 3.56 14.65 6.20
CA SER A 140 3.46 15.92 6.90
C SER A 140 4.77 16.72 6.88
N LYS A 141 5.89 16.02 6.80
CA LYS A 141 7.21 16.63 6.67
C LYS A 141 7.52 17.14 5.26
N LEU A 142 6.83 16.65 4.23
CA LEU A 142 7.00 17.15 2.87
C LEU A 142 6.30 18.51 2.69
N GLU A 143 5.17 18.73 3.34
CA GLU A 143 4.42 20.00 3.30
C GLU A 143 5.12 21.12 4.10
N GLU A 144 5.83 20.80 5.19
CA GLU A 144 6.58 21.77 5.99
C GLU A 144 7.75 22.42 5.20
N TYR A 145 8.28 21.75 4.16
CA TYR A 145 9.37 22.29 3.35
C TYR A 145 8.94 23.37 2.36
N GLU A 146 7.66 23.47 2.00
CA GLU A 146 7.18 24.49 1.06
C GLU A 146 6.98 25.87 1.69
N THR A 147 6.92 25.95 3.03
CA THR A 147 6.66 27.20 3.76
C THR A 147 7.89 27.82 4.47
N GLY A 148 9.06 27.18 4.38
CA GLY A 148 10.25 27.57 5.12
C GLY A 148 11.09 28.65 4.44
N THR A 149 11.11 29.85 5.01
CA THR A 149 12.14 30.87 4.80
C THR A 149 13.53 30.36 5.19
N GLU A 150 14.56 30.78 4.48
CA GLU A 150 15.98 30.32 4.52
C GLU A 150 16.74 30.53 5.86
N GLU A 151 16.09 30.54 7.03
CA GLU A 151 16.76 30.67 8.32
C GLU A 151 16.48 29.43 9.18
N GLY A 152 17.42 28.48 9.20
CA GLY A 152 17.38 27.37 10.18
C GLY A 152 17.80 25.98 9.69
N VAL A 153 18.80 25.84 8.83
CA VAL A 153 19.22 24.53 8.29
C VAL A 153 20.19 23.76 9.19
N GLU A 154 20.42 24.16 10.44
CA GLU A 154 21.45 23.53 11.29
C GLU A 154 20.97 22.42 12.25
N ASP A 155 19.67 22.12 12.37
CA ASP A 155 19.18 21.06 13.26
C ASP A 155 18.14 20.14 12.64
N MET A 156 18.36 19.65 11.42
CA MET A 156 17.55 18.56 10.91
C MET A 156 18.00 17.24 11.54
N ILE A 157 17.34 16.85 12.62
CA ILE A 157 17.51 15.55 13.23
C ILE A 157 17.07 14.48 12.19
N SER A 158 18.06 13.85 11.58
CA SER A 158 17.86 12.69 10.73
C SER A 158 17.26 11.57 11.59
N THR A 159 15.99 11.20 11.35
CA THR A 159 15.35 10.08 12.05
C THR A 159 15.45 8.81 11.23
N PHE A 160 15.66 7.68 11.89
CA PHE A 160 15.57 6.36 11.29
C PHE A 160 14.58 5.49 12.05
N GLY A 161 13.91 4.59 11.34
CA GLY A 161 12.95 3.67 11.96
C GLY A 161 13.62 2.33 12.29
N VAL A 162 13.34 1.79 13.48
CA VAL A 162 13.71 0.44 13.89
C VAL A 162 12.46 -0.34 14.26
N THR A 163 12.29 -1.54 13.67
CA THR A 163 11.22 -2.46 14.06
C THR A 163 11.75 -3.44 15.11
N LEU A 164 11.15 -3.43 16.29
CA LEU A 164 11.47 -4.36 17.37
C LEU A 164 10.39 -5.44 17.46
N ASN A 165 10.81 -6.71 17.40
CA ASN A 165 9.95 -7.85 17.60
C ASN A 165 10.16 -8.42 19.01
N PHE A 166 9.10 -8.43 19.81
CA PHE A 166 9.10 -8.97 21.16
C PHE A 166 8.46 -10.36 21.20
N ASP A 167 8.93 -11.21 22.11
CA ASP A 167 8.25 -12.46 22.42
C ASP A 167 6.81 -12.17 22.91
N LYS A 168 5.84 -12.91 22.40
CA LYS A 168 4.40 -12.69 22.66
C LYS A 168 4.04 -12.69 24.15
N ARG A 169 4.81 -13.36 25.00
CA ARG A 169 4.62 -13.38 26.47
C ARG A 169 4.74 -11.98 27.11
N TYR A 170 5.47 -11.05 26.47
CA TYR A 170 5.66 -9.66 26.95
C TYR A 170 4.62 -8.69 26.37
N GLU A 171 3.73 -9.15 25.49
CA GLU A 171 2.74 -8.29 24.82
C GLU A 171 1.88 -7.48 25.81
N PRO A 172 1.31 -8.07 26.92
CA PRO A 172 0.50 -7.30 27.86
C PRO A 172 1.29 -6.20 28.55
N ASP A 173 2.52 -6.50 28.98
CA ASP A 173 3.36 -5.56 29.74
C ASP A 173 3.81 -4.40 28.86
N ILE A 174 4.22 -4.66 27.61
CA ILE A 174 4.63 -3.65 26.65
C ILE A 174 3.45 -2.76 26.25
N LYS A 175 2.27 -3.34 25.98
CA LYS A 175 1.07 -2.57 25.68
C LYS A 175 0.65 -1.67 26.85
N GLN A 176 0.75 -2.17 28.08
CA GLN A 176 0.45 -1.38 29.27
C GLN A 176 1.47 -0.25 29.43
N PHE A 177 2.76 -0.52 29.29
CA PHE A 177 3.81 0.50 29.37
C PHE A 177 3.62 1.62 28.34
N VAL A 178 3.36 1.26 27.07
CA VAL A 178 3.10 2.24 26.00
C VAL A 178 1.84 3.06 26.26
N LYS A 179 0.81 2.45 26.84
CA LYS A 179 -0.43 3.14 27.20
C LYS A 179 -0.22 4.19 28.31
N ASP A 180 0.61 3.85 29.32
CA ASP A 180 0.82 4.68 30.49
C ASP A 180 1.86 5.79 30.23
N ASN A 181 2.86 5.55 29.38
CA ASN A 181 4.03 6.42 29.21
C ASN A 181 4.17 6.98 27.77
N GLY A 182 3.39 6.48 26.81
CA GLY A 182 3.51 6.84 25.39
C GLY A 182 4.62 6.08 24.65
N LYS A 183 4.58 6.11 23.33
CA LYS A 183 5.58 5.45 22.47
C LYS A 183 6.99 6.05 22.62
N GLN A 184 7.06 7.38 22.86
CA GLN A 184 8.32 8.10 23.00
C GLN A 184 9.14 7.60 24.19
N ALA A 185 8.51 7.22 25.30
CA ALA A 185 9.19 6.66 26.47
C ALA A 185 9.93 5.34 26.18
N VAL A 186 9.44 4.53 25.22
CA VAL A 186 10.15 3.31 24.78
C VAL A 186 11.44 3.69 24.03
N VAL A 187 11.37 4.70 23.17
CA VAL A 187 12.53 5.21 22.43
C VAL A 187 13.59 5.76 23.39
N GLU A 188 13.19 6.59 24.34
CA GLU A 188 14.10 7.17 25.36
C GLU A 188 14.77 6.09 26.20
N GLN A 189 14.04 5.04 26.58
CA GLN A 189 14.60 3.92 27.32
C GLN A 189 15.67 3.17 26.52
N ILE A 190 15.45 2.98 25.22
CA ILE A 190 16.42 2.33 24.34
C ILE A 190 17.66 3.22 24.18
N ILE A 191 17.50 4.51 23.94
CA ILE A 191 18.61 5.47 23.83
C ILE A 191 19.44 5.47 25.11
N SER A 192 18.82 5.53 26.27
CA SER A 192 19.52 5.52 27.55
C SER A 192 20.37 4.24 27.77
N MET A 193 19.94 3.11 27.21
CA MET A 193 20.70 1.85 27.26
C MET A 193 21.94 1.88 26.35
N THR A 194 21.89 2.59 25.23
CA THR A 194 23.05 2.72 24.33
C THR A 194 24.11 3.67 24.91
N GLU A 195 23.72 4.76 25.53
CA GLU A 195 24.62 5.72 26.18
C GLU A 195 25.30 5.16 27.42
N ALA A 196 24.68 4.20 28.13
CA ALA A 196 25.27 3.56 29.31
C ALA A 196 26.33 2.50 28.97
N THR A 197 26.60 2.24 27.69
CA THR A 197 27.51 1.19 27.22
C THR A 197 28.86 1.77 26.72
N GLU A 198 29.02 3.10 26.68
CA GLU A 198 30.27 3.83 26.47
C GLU A 198 30.95 4.18 27.81
#